data_258fc4b024d8329d43cc79b77abc980a
#
_entry.id   258fc4b024d8329d43cc79b77abc980a
#
_cell.length_a   1.000
_cell.length_b   1.000
_cell.length_c   1.000
_cell.angle_alpha   90.00
_cell.angle_beta   90.00
_cell.angle_gamma   90.00
#
_symmetry.space_group_name_H-M   'P 1'
#
loop_
_entity.id
_entity.type
_entity.pdbx_description
1 polymer ?
#
loop_
_entity_poly.entity_id
_entity_poly.type
_entity_poly.pdbx_seq_one_letter_code
_entity_poly.pdbx_strand_id
1 'polypeptide(L)'
;MIKKIFISICCLSMGIGQEMTAFDIMGKVLNVTKPNTSISDIKLEIIRIKRGKEKIKVREFTRFQKNYKSGIFKFKSLARFKKPQTVKGTGLLTWAYKNGKTDQWFFLPKLKTVKRVKSKERSKSFMGTDFIYEDLESRKLGQDSLAFIGVEYINGRHCRVIMAWPKNESTYHSRKIWVNSEYWKIQKIEFYSQETQKLKTLTILDFIESN
;
A
#
# COMPACT_ATOMS: atom_id res chain seq x y z
N MET A 1 -32.21 -28.43 -63.45
CA MET A 1 -30.90 -28.44 -62.78
C MET A 1 -30.91 -27.29 -61.75
N ILE A 2 -31.12 -27.60 -60.49
CA ILE A 2 -31.18 -26.60 -59.38
C ILE A 2 -29.82 -26.64 -58.64
N LYS A 3 -29.04 -25.53 -58.76
CA LYS A 3 -27.77 -25.39 -58.05
C LYS A 3 -28.05 -25.01 -56.60
N LYS A 4 -27.71 -25.89 -55.66
CA LYS A 4 -27.72 -25.59 -54.21
C LYS A 4 -26.47 -24.78 -53.89
N ILE A 5 -26.65 -23.54 -53.43
CA ILE A 5 -25.58 -22.69 -52.88
C ILE A 5 -25.44 -23.04 -51.39
N PHE A 6 -24.28 -23.57 -51.00
CA PHE A 6 -23.90 -23.80 -49.60
C PHE A 6 -23.26 -22.53 -49.08
N ILE A 7 -23.99 -21.81 -48.18
CA ILE A 7 -23.42 -20.69 -47.46
C ILE A 7 -22.74 -21.28 -46.22
N SER A 8 -21.41 -21.32 -46.23
CA SER A 8 -20.60 -21.66 -45.02
C SER A 8 -20.58 -20.47 -44.09
N ILE A 9 -21.31 -20.57 -43.00
CA ILE A 9 -21.25 -19.57 -41.88
C ILE A 9 -19.99 -19.89 -41.07
N CYS A 10 -18.94 -19.12 -41.32
CA CYS A 10 -17.72 -19.15 -40.49
C CYS A 10 -18.02 -18.44 -39.16
N CYS A 11 -18.32 -19.19 -38.07
CA CYS A 11 -18.42 -18.67 -36.73
C CYS A 11 -17.03 -18.22 -36.26
N LEU A 12 -16.71 -16.93 -36.39
CA LEU A 12 -15.59 -16.34 -35.68
C LEU A 12 -15.92 -16.39 -34.17
N SER A 13 -15.39 -17.37 -33.47
CA SER A 13 -15.33 -17.36 -32.01
C SER A 13 -14.36 -16.26 -31.60
N MET A 14 -14.87 -15.03 -31.34
CA MET A 14 -14.15 -14.03 -30.61
C MET A 14 -13.89 -14.61 -29.21
N GLY A 15 -12.66 -15.05 -28.96
CA GLY A 15 -12.19 -15.37 -27.62
C GLY A 15 -12.29 -14.11 -26.76
N ILE A 16 -13.35 -14.00 -25.96
CA ILE A 16 -13.47 -12.97 -24.95
C ILE A 16 -12.39 -13.32 -23.92
N GLY A 17 -11.23 -12.68 -24.05
CA GLY A 17 -10.20 -12.73 -23.03
C GLY A 17 -10.84 -12.25 -21.74
N GLN A 18 -10.95 -13.13 -20.74
CA GLN A 18 -11.56 -12.82 -19.47
C GLN A 18 -10.78 -11.66 -18.82
N GLU A 19 -11.38 -10.48 -18.75
CA GLU A 19 -10.76 -9.32 -18.12
C GLU A 19 -10.47 -9.65 -16.66
N MET A 20 -9.24 -9.35 -16.23
CA MET A 20 -8.82 -9.58 -14.85
C MET A 20 -9.69 -8.77 -13.89
N THR A 21 -10.27 -9.43 -12.91
CA THR A 21 -11.05 -8.77 -11.86
C THR A 21 -10.14 -7.91 -10.96
N ALA A 22 -10.73 -6.93 -10.27
CA ALA A 22 -10.00 -6.14 -9.27
C ALA A 22 -9.39 -7.03 -8.16
N PHE A 23 -10.06 -8.14 -7.83
CA PHE A 23 -9.58 -9.12 -6.86
C PHE A 23 -8.31 -9.83 -7.36
N ASP A 24 -8.29 -10.25 -8.64
CA ASP A 24 -7.12 -10.89 -9.26
C ASP A 24 -5.92 -9.94 -9.31
N ILE A 25 -6.17 -8.68 -9.68
CA ILE A 25 -5.13 -7.64 -9.74
C ILE A 25 -4.51 -7.44 -8.34
N MET A 26 -5.34 -7.26 -7.31
CA MET A 26 -4.84 -7.10 -5.94
C MET A 26 -4.22 -8.39 -5.40
N GLY A 27 -4.70 -9.55 -5.83
CA GLY A 27 -4.06 -10.84 -5.56
C GLY A 27 -2.63 -10.88 -6.06
N LYS A 28 -2.39 -10.47 -7.31
CA LYS A 28 -1.03 -10.36 -7.87
C LYS A 28 -0.15 -9.39 -7.08
N VAL A 29 -0.66 -8.20 -6.72
CA VAL A 29 0.06 -7.22 -5.88
C VAL A 29 0.51 -7.82 -4.54
N LEU A 30 -0.36 -8.56 -3.88
CA LEU A 30 -0.08 -9.16 -2.57
C LEU A 30 0.84 -10.38 -2.64
N ASN A 31 0.87 -11.07 -3.79
CA ASN A 31 1.64 -12.28 -4.04
C ASN A 31 3.00 -12.01 -4.75
N VAL A 32 3.34 -10.73 -5.02
CA VAL A 32 4.70 -10.41 -5.50
C VAL A 32 5.73 -11.01 -4.55
N THR A 33 6.69 -11.73 -5.12
CA THR A 33 7.78 -12.36 -4.38
C THR A 33 8.54 -11.30 -3.57
N LYS A 34 8.69 -11.55 -2.28
CA LYS A 34 9.42 -10.67 -1.36
C LYS A 34 10.66 -11.40 -0.86
N PRO A 35 11.78 -10.70 -0.70
CA PRO A 35 12.97 -11.31 -0.11
C PRO A 35 12.65 -11.79 1.32
N ASN A 36 13.37 -12.81 1.79
CA ASN A 36 13.18 -13.32 3.16
C ASN A 36 13.48 -12.23 4.20
N THR A 37 14.48 -11.41 3.93
CA THR A 37 14.88 -10.26 4.75
C THR A 37 15.13 -9.05 3.87
N SER A 38 14.91 -7.85 4.41
CA SER A 38 15.28 -6.60 3.75
C SER A 38 15.71 -5.54 4.75
N ILE A 39 16.63 -4.70 4.34
CA ILE A 39 17.04 -3.49 5.05
C ILE A 39 16.79 -2.32 4.10
N SER A 40 16.14 -1.28 4.59
CA SER A 40 15.82 -0.08 3.80
C SER A 40 16.17 1.17 4.59
N ASP A 41 16.96 2.05 4.03
CA ASP A 41 17.13 3.41 4.56
C ASP A 41 16.07 4.31 3.96
N ILE A 42 15.32 4.99 4.82
CA ILE A 42 14.15 5.77 4.44
C ILE A 42 14.35 7.21 4.91
N LYS A 43 14.19 8.15 3.98
CA LYS A 43 14.13 9.59 4.23
C LYS A 43 12.70 10.07 3.96
N LEU A 44 12.04 10.63 4.97
CA LEU A 44 10.75 11.28 4.85
C LEU A 44 10.92 12.79 4.94
N GLU A 45 10.45 13.50 3.94
CA GLU A 45 10.34 14.95 3.95
C GLU A 45 8.89 15.34 4.19
N ILE A 46 8.66 16.08 5.26
CA ILE A 46 7.34 16.56 5.67
C ILE A 46 7.27 18.04 5.30
N ILE A 47 6.61 18.33 4.19
CA ILE A 47 6.48 19.68 3.65
C ILE A 47 5.17 20.27 4.15
N ARG A 48 5.24 21.40 4.86
CA ARG A 48 4.07 22.15 5.32
C ARG A 48 4.10 23.54 4.72
N ILE A 49 3.05 23.89 4.02
CA ILE A 49 2.87 25.22 3.44
C ILE A 49 1.94 26.00 4.36
N LYS A 50 2.42 27.14 4.90
CA LYS A 50 1.61 28.05 5.71
C LYS A 50 1.85 29.47 5.26
N ARG A 51 0.79 30.17 4.84
CA ARG A 51 0.86 31.56 4.33
C ARG A 51 1.92 31.73 3.22
N GLY A 52 1.97 30.79 2.25
CA GLY A 52 2.94 30.82 1.15
C GLY A 52 4.38 30.45 1.52
N LYS A 53 4.67 30.15 2.80
CA LYS A 53 6.01 29.74 3.25
C LYS A 53 6.06 28.23 3.48
N GLU A 54 7.06 27.59 2.86
CA GLU A 54 7.33 26.18 3.10
C GLU A 54 8.16 25.99 4.38
N LYS A 55 7.78 24.97 5.14
CA LYS A 55 8.57 24.46 6.26
C LYS A 55 8.78 22.95 6.07
N ILE A 56 10.03 22.58 5.84
CA ILE A 56 10.42 21.18 5.63
C ILE A 56 10.93 20.59 6.95
N LYS A 57 10.42 19.41 7.33
CA LYS A 57 10.95 18.59 8.42
C LYS A 57 11.38 17.26 7.85
N VAL A 58 12.59 16.82 8.18
CA VAL A 58 13.14 15.54 7.70
C VAL A 58 13.09 14.51 8.82
N ARG A 59 12.77 13.26 8.46
CA ARG A 59 12.91 12.06 9.29
C ARG A 59 13.72 11.04 8.53
N GLU A 60 14.79 10.54 9.12
CA GLU A 60 15.59 9.43 8.56
C GLU A 60 15.51 8.25 9.50
N PHE A 61 15.27 7.07 8.93
CA PHE A 61 15.26 5.82 9.69
C PHE A 61 15.66 4.63 8.81
N THR A 62 16.20 3.59 9.45
CA THR A 62 16.41 2.29 8.82
C THR A 62 15.27 1.38 9.21
N ARG A 63 14.68 0.71 8.23
CA ARG A 63 13.69 -0.34 8.43
C ARG A 63 14.34 -1.69 8.15
N PHE A 64 14.29 -2.56 9.14
CA PHE A 64 14.64 -3.98 9.04
C PHE A 64 13.35 -4.77 8.91
N GLN A 65 13.26 -5.69 7.97
CA GLN A 65 12.08 -6.55 7.81
C GLN A 65 12.50 -7.99 7.58
N LYS A 66 11.74 -8.91 8.21
CA LYS A 66 11.81 -10.35 7.96
C LYS A 66 10.43 -10.84 7.54
N ASN A 67 10.34 -11.47 6.37
CA ASN A 67 9.14 -12.11 5.84
C ASN A 67 9.12 -13.59 6.23
N TYR A 68 7.95 -14.18 6.47
CA TYR A 68 7.78 -15.56 6.92
C TYR A 68 6.94 -16.34 5.91
N LYS A 69 7.47 -17.44 5.38
CA LYS A 69 6.75 -18.36 4.49
C LYS A 69 5.76 -19.23 5.26
N SER A 70 6.13 -19.67 6.47
CA SER A 70 5.33 -20.55 7.34
C SER A 70 4.98 -19.88 8.68
N GLY A 71 4.17 -20.54 9.51
CA GLY A 71 3.73 -20.04 10.81
C GLY A 71 2.68 -18.93 10.71
N ILE A 72 2.42 -18.25 11.84
CA ILE A 72 1.33 -17.28 12.00
C ILE A 72 1.67 -15.88 11.49
N PHE A 73 2.96 -15.53 11.38
CA PHE A 73 3.39 -14.21 10.96
C PHE A 73 3.48 -14.12 9.42
N LYS A 74 3.11 -12.96 8.88
CA LYS A 74 3.36 -12.55 7.51
C LYS A 74 4.75 -11.91 7.41
N PHE A 75 5.00 -10.93 8.29
CA PHE A 75 6.32 -10.33 8.48
C PHE A 75 6.45 -9.73 9.88
N LYS A 76 7.70 -9.47 10.28
CA LYS A 76 8.05 -8.57 11.39
C LYS A 76 8.96 -7.48 10.86
N SER A 77 8.79 -6.25 11.34
CA SER A 77 9.69 -5.15 10.96
C SER A 77 9.99 -4.25 12.15
N LEU A 78 11.19 -3.68 12.13
CA LEU A 78 11.65 -2.69 13.10
C LEU A 78 12.16 -1.47 12.34
N ALA A 79 11.51 -0.31 12.52
CA ALA A 79 12.03 0.97 12.06
C ALA A 79 12.80 1.63 13.21
N ARG A 80 14.06 2.02 12.98
CA ARG A 80 14.92 2.73 13.95
C ARG A 80 15.26 4.11 13.42
N PHE A 81 14.81 5.13 14.12
CA PHE A 81 15.01 6.53 13.72
C PHE A 81 16.45 6.98 13.95
N LYS A 82 17.04 7.64 12.95
CA LYS A 82 18.41 8.18 12.95
C LYS A 82 18.39 9.71 13.11
N LYS A 83 17.45 10.39 12.43
CA LYS A 83 17.32 11.85 12.43
C LYS A 83 15.88 12.32 12.53
N PRO A 84 15.65 13.52 13.07
CA PRO A 84 16.61 14.39 13.77
C PRO A 84 16.98 13.85 15.15
N GLN A 85 17.91 14.51 15.84
CA GLN A 85 18.38 14.12 17.17
C GLN A 85 17.23 13.95 18.19
N THR A 86 16.17 14.73 18.05
CA THR A 86 14.97 14.68 18.93
C THR A 86 14.24 13.35 18.93
N VAL A 87 14.35 12.57 17.84
CA VAL A 87 13.72 11.25 17.67
C VAL A 87 14.73 10.12 17.50
N LYS A 88 16.04 10.42 17.57
CA LYS A 88 17.10 9.41 17.41
C LYS A 88 16.92 8.30 18.43
N GLY A 89 17.06 7.04 17.96
CA GLY A 89 16.87 5.83 18.77
C GLY A 89 15.42 5.41 19.00
N THR A 90 14.44 6.25 18.61
CA THR A 90 13.04 5.82 18.60
C THR A 90 12.88 4.58 17.72
N GLY A 91 12.11 3.61 18.19
CA GLY A 91 11.81 2.37 17.45
C GLY A 91 10.32 2.19 17.24
N LEU A 92 9.94 1.69 16.06
CA LEU A 92 8.61 1.15 15.80
C LEU A 92 8.76 -0.32 15.40
N LEU A 93 8.32 -1.22 16.28
CA LEU A 93 8.21 -2.65 16.00
C LEU A 93 6.81 -2.95 15.46
N THR A 94 6.74 -3.69 14.36
CA THR A 94 5.49 -4.14 13.75
C THR A 94 5.50 -5.66 13.59
N TRP A 95 4.46 -6.33 14.08
CA TRP A 95 4.17 -7.73 13.82
C TRP A 95 2.91 -7.83 12.98
N ALA A 96 3.06 -8.27 11.75
CA ALA A 96 1.95 -8.50 10.85
C ALA A 96 1.64 -10.00 10.78
N TYR A 97 0.40 -10.36 11.01
CA TYR A 97 -0.08 -11.73 11.03
C TYR A 97 -0.73 -12.12 9.69
N LYS A 98 -0.71 -13.40 9.36
CA LYS A 98 -1.35 -13.93 8.14
C LYS A 98 -2.87 -13.78 8.14
N ASN A 99 -3.49 -13.70 9.33
CA ASN A 99 -4.93 -13.44 9.48
C ASN A 99 -5.33 -11.97 9.24
N GLY A 100 -4.36 -11.08 8.94
CA GLY A 100 -4.58 -9.66 8.67
C GLY A 100 -4.48 -8.76 9.91
N LYS A 101 -4.33 -9.31 11.11
CA LYS A 101 -4.05 -8.51 12.32
C LYS A 101 -2.65 -7.92 12.26
N THR A 102 -2.47 -6.79 12.95
CA THR A 102 -1.18 -6.13 13.10
C THR A 102 -1.04 -5.61 14.52
N ASP A 103 0.07 -5.95 15.17
CA ASP A 103 0.46 -5.38 16.44
C ASP A 103 1.65 -4.44 16.24
N GLN A 104 1.61 -3.29 16.92
CA GLN A 104 2.67 -2.28 16.83
C GLN A 104 3.08 -1.81 18.22
N TRP A 105 4.38 -1.61 18.42
CA TRP A 105 4.96 -1.08 19.65
C TRP A 105 5.94 0.02 19.33
N PHE A 106 5.84 1.08 20.12
CA PHE A 106 6.69 2.25 20.01
C PHE A 106 7.67 2.29 21.18
N PHE A 107 8.97 2.32 20.89
CA PHE A 107 10.00 2.55 21.88
C PHE A 107 10.40 4.03 21.91
N LEU A 108 10.35 4.65 23.08
CA LEU A 108 10.72 6.04 23.32
C LEU A 108 12.01 6.07 24.15
N PRO A 109 13.18 6.33 23.54
CA PRO A 109 14.47 6.20 24.25
C PRO A 109 14.64 7.15 25.42
N LYS A 110 14.13 8.38 25.33
CA LYS A 110 14.18 9.35 26.44
C LYS A 110 13.43 8.90 27.68
N LEU A 111 12.36 8.15 27.49
CA LEU A 111 11.52 7.63 28.58
C LEU A 111 11.88 6.17 28.92
N LYS A 112 12.77 5.54 28.15
CA LYS A 112 13.10 4.10 28.25
C LYS A 112 11.85 3.21 28.29
N THR A 113 10.78 3.62 27.60
CA THR A 113 9.46 3.00 27.69
C THR A 113 9.04 2.43 26.33
N VAL A 114 8.40 1.26 26.37
CA VAL A 114 7.71 0.66 25.22
C VAL A 114 6.21 0.86 25.39
N LYS A 115 5.55 1.42 24.37
CA LYS A 115 4.09 1.58 24.33
C LYS A 115 3.52 0.78 23.17
N ARG A 116 2.49 -0.03 23.43
CA ARG A 116 1.69 -0.66 22.37
C ARG A 116 0.75 0.40 21.76
N VAL A 117 0.70 0.44 20.42
CA VAL A 117 -0.28 1.26 19.69
C VAL A 117 -1.66 0.63 19.86
N LYS A 118 -2.59 1.34 20.47
CA LYS A 118 -3.97 0.88 20.71
C LYS A 118 -4.83 1.13 19.47
N SER A 119 -5.92 0.39 19.30
CA SER A 119 -6.86 0.55 18.18
C SER A 119 -7.34 2.00 18.00
N LYS A 120 -7.65 2.70 19.09
CA LYS A 120 -8.05 4.13 19.08
C LYS A 120 -6.95 5.09 18.62
N GLU A 121 -5.72 4.63 18.47
CA GLU A 121 -4.59 5.43 18.01
C GLU A 121 -4.27 5.21 16.54
N ARG A 122 -4.98 4.30 15.85
CA ARG A 122 -4.75 3.96 14.44
C ARG A 122 -4.90 5.17 13.51
N SER A 123 -5.82 6.09 13.82
CA SER A 123 -6.04 7.34 13.08
C SER A 123 -5.07 8.47 13.42
N LYS A 124 -4.20 8.29 14.43
CA LYS A 124 -3.23 9.31 14.79
C LYS A 124 -2.08 9.38 13.81
N SER A 125 -1.58 10.62 13.61
CA SER A 125 -0.41 10.90 12.77
C SER A 125 0.81 10.11 13.24
N PHE A 126 1.46 9.41 12.30
CA PHE A 126 2.73 8.74 12.54
C PHE A 126 3.87 9.76 12.47
N MET A 127 4.52 10.01 13.61
CA MET A 127 5.70 10.88 13.73
C MET A 127 5.50 12.30 13.19
N GLY A 128 4.26 12.81 13.18
CA GLY A 128 3.92 14.12 12.66
C GLY A 128 3.93 14.24 11.13
N THR A 129 3.85 13.12 10.44
CA THR A 129 3.64 12.99 8.99
C THR A 129 2.15 12.94 8.67
N ASP A 130 1.79 12.93 7.38
CA ASP A 130 0.44 12.64 6.92
C ASP A 130 0.12 11.13 6.92
N PHE A 131 1.12 10.26 7.16
CA PHE A 131 0.87 8.86 7.48
C PHE A 131 0.21 8.75 8.85
N ILE A 132 -0.75 7.83 8.96
CA ILE A 132 -1.32 7.40 10.23
C ILE A 132 -0.87 5.96 10.55
N TYR A 133 -1.08 5.48 11.77
CA TYR A 133 -0.67 4.11 12.13
C TYR A 133 -1.37 3.05 11.29
N GLU A 134 -2.61 3.27 10.84
CA GLU A 134 -3.34 2.38 9.94
C GLU A 134 -2.62 2.19 8.60
N ASP A 135 -1.93 3.21 8.06
CA ASP A 135 -1.19 3.10 6.80
C ASP A 135 -0.02 2.13 6.87
N LEU A 136 0.48 1.88 8.08
CA LEU A 136 1.63 1.00 8.34
C LEU A 136 1.20 -0.45 8.62
N GLU A 137 -0.10 -0.72 8.64
CA GLU A 137 -0.65 -2.05 8.85
C GLU A 137 -0.57 -2.90 7.57
N SER A 138 -0.53 -4.22 7.76
CA SER A 138 -0.62 -5.16 6.64
C SER A 138 -2.07 -5.35 6.24
N ARG A 139 -2.39 -5.14 4.98
CA ARG A 139 -3.72 -5.50 4.45
C ARG A 139 -3.71 -6.91 3.88
N LYS A 140 -4.86 -7.59 4.00
CA LYS A 140 -5.13 -8.93 3.48
C LYS A 140 -6.12 -8.81 2.32
N LEU A 141 -5.97 -9.67 1.32
CA LEU A 141 -6.97 -9.82 0.27
C LEU A 141 -8.33 -10.18 0.89
N GLY A 142 -9.39 -9.51 0.44
CA GLY A 142 -10.75 -9.71 0.97
C GLY A 142 -11.13 -8.80 2.15
N GLN A 143 -10.20 -8.02 2.72
CA GLN A 143 -10.54 -7.00 3.73
C GLN A 143 -11.23 -5.76 3.14
N ASP A 144 -11.17 -5.61 1.82
CA ASP A 144 -11.86 -4.55 1.07
C ASP A 144 -12.83 -5.15 0.07
N SER A 145 -13.91 -4.45 -0.22
CA SER A 145 -14.66 -4.59 -1.46
C SER A 145 -13.88 -3.87 -2.56
N LEU A 146 -13.76 -4.49 -3.73
CA LEU A 146 -12.88 -4.00 -4.80
C LEU A 146 -13.67 -3.86 -6.10
N ALA A 147 -13.44 -2.77 -6.84
CA ALA A 147 -13.93 -2.59 -8.20
C ALA A 147 -12.79 -2.13 -9.12
N PHE A 148 -12.68 -2.75 -10.30
CA PHE A 148 -11.84 -2.25 -11.38
C PHE A 148 -12.55 -1.06 -12.04
N ILE A 149 -11.88 0.09 -12.17
CA ILE A 149 -12.49 1.31 -12.69
C ILE A 149 -11.81 1.84 -13.96
N GLY A 150 -10.82 1.12 -14.46
CA GLY A 150 -10.18 1.46 -15.73
C GLY A 150 -8.66 1.41 -15.70
N VAL A 151 -8.07 2.07 -16.68
CA VAL A 151 -6.62 2.15 -16.90
C VAL A 151 -6.21 3.61 -16.99
N GLU A 152 -5.11 3.96 -16.34
CA GLU A 152 -4.50 5.28 -16.42
C GLU A 152 -2.97 5.14 -16.55
N TYR A 153 -2.30 6.20 -17.04
CA TYR A 153 -0.84 6.24 -17.11
C TYR A 153 -0.30 7.12 -15.98
N ILE A 154 0.63 6.60 -15.19
CA ILE A 154 1.34 7.33 -14.14
C ILE A 154 2.83 7.35 -14.50
N ASN A 155 3.37 8.54 -14.76
CA ASN A 155 4.77 8.73 -15.18
C ASN A 155 5.15 7.81 -16.36
N GLY A 156 4.28 7.71 -17.38
CA GLY A 156 4.47 6.87 -18.56
C GLY A 156 4.25 5.36 -18.34
N ARG A 157 3.93 4.92 -17.13
CA ARG A 157 3.69 3.51 -16.80
C ARG A 157 2.20 3.19 -16.86
N HIS A 158 1.84 2.13 -17.58
CA HIS A 158 0.47 1.62 -17.66
C HIS A 158 0.01 1.06 -16.32
N CYS A 159 -1.05 1.63 -15.75
CA CYS A 159 -1.59 1.27 -14.44
C CYS A 159 -3.06 0.87 -14.53
N ARG A 160 -3.40 -0.25 -13.91
CA ARG A 160 -4.79 -0.66 -13.63
C ARG A 160 -5.28 0.06 -12.39
N VAL A 161 -6.49 0.64 -12.48
CA VAL A 161 -7.05 1.49 -11.41
C VAL A 161 -8.16 0.75 -10.69
N ILE A 162 -8.04 0.70 -9.37
CA ILE A 162 -8.95 -0.04 -8.50
C ILE A 162 -9.52 0.90 -7.44
N MET A 163 -10.82 0.87 -7.23
CA MET A 163 -11.44 1.39 -6.02
C MET A 163 -11.52 0.29 -4.96
N ALA A 164 -11.23 0.65 -3.73
CA ALA A 164 -11.22 -0.24 -2.58
C ALA A 164 -11.98 0.40 -1.41
N TRP A 165 -13.01 -0.30 -0.90
CA TRP A 165 -13.81 0.10 0.26
C TRP A 165 -13.54 -0.88 1.40
N PRO A 166 -13.04 -0.42 2.56
CA PRO A 166 -12.84 -1.26 3.74
C PRO A 166 -14.15 -1.91 4.19
N LYS A 167 -14.12 -3.22 4.46
CA LYS A 167 -15.26 -3.97 5.02
C LYS A 167 -15.36 -3.84 6.54
N ASN A 168 -14.26 -3.45 7.20
CA ASN A 168 -14.17 -3.26 8.63
C ASN A 168 -13.86 -1.80 8.96
N GLU A 169 -13.89 -1.45 10.24
CA GLU A 169 -13.54 -0.13 10.73
C GLU A 169 -12.21 0.36 10.15
N SER A 170 -12.24 1.55 9.56
CA SER A 170 -11.10 2.22 8.95
C SER A 170 -11.26 3.74 9.04
N THR A 171 -10.15 4.45 9.11
CA THR A 171 -10.12 5.92 9.04
C THR A 171 -10.55 6.43 7.66
N TYR A 172 -10.43 5.58 6.62
CA TYR A 172 -10.76 5.94 5.24
C TYR A 172 -12.07 5.29 4.81
N HIS A 173 -12.90 6.06 4.12
CA HIS A 173 -14.07 5.51 3.45
C HIS A 173 -13.67 4.65 2.25
N SER A 174 -12.75 5.17 1.43
CA SER A 174 -12.27 4.45 0.25
C SER A 174 -10.86 4.84 -0.15
N ARG A 175 -10.29 4.05 -1.04
CA ARG A 175 -8.98 4.28 -1.65
C ARG A 175 -9.05 4.01 -3.14
N LYS A 176 -8.46 4.91 -3.93
CA LYS A 176 -8.21 4.69 -5.36
C LYS A 176 -6.75 4.27 -5.51
N ILE A 177 -6.51 3.11 -6.12
CA ILE A 177 -5.22 2.45 -6.14
C ILE A 177 -4.80 2.24 -7.60
N TRP A 178 -3.62 2.72 -7.97
CA TRP A 178 -3.00 2.50 -9.28
C TRP A 178 -1.95 1.42 -9.17
N VAL A 179 -2.16 0.33 -9.88
CA VAL A 179 -1.28 -0.84 -9.91
C VAL A 179 -0.58 -0.89 -11.27
N ASN A 180 0.74 -0.83 -11.26
CA ASN A 180 1.54 -1.06 -12.47
C ASN A 180 1.25 -2.46 -13.03
N SER A 181 0.92 -2.54 -14.34
CA SER A 181 0.48 -3.78 -14.99
C SER A 181 1.61 -4.75 -15.30
N GLU A 182 2.86 -4.29 -15.29
CA GLU A 182 4.05 -5.07 -15.61
C GLU A 182 4.62 -5.75 -14.35
N TYR A 183 4.81 -4.97 -13.27
CA TYR A 183 5.48 -5.45 -12.06
C TYR A 183 4.53 -5.77 -10.92
N TRP A 184 3.22 -5.51 -11.07
CA TRP A 184 2.20 -5.69 -10.03
C TRP A 184 2.52 -4.94 -8.74
N LYS A 185 3.16 -3.77 -8.88
CA LYS A 185 3.49 -2.87 -7.75
C LYS A 185 2.56 -1.66 -7.75
N ILE A 186 2.17 -1.22 -6.56
CA ILE A 186 1.37 0.00 -6.41
C ILE A 186 2.24 1.20 -6.79
N GLN A 187 1.73 2.08 -7.67
CA GLN A 187 2.38 3.32 -8.07
C GLN A 187 1.82 4.53 -7.32
N LYS A 188 0.49 4.50 -7.04
CA LYS A 188 -0.19 5.62 -6.41
C LYS A 188 -1.38 5.11 -5.60
N ILE A 189 -1.66 5.77 -4.47
CA ILE A 189 -2.90 5.58 -3.70
C ILE A 189 -3.44 6.97 -3.35
N GLU A 190 -4.71 7.20 -3.60
CA GLU A 190 -5.47 8.31 -3.05
C GLU A 190 -6.41 7.80 -1.98
N PHE A 191 -6.52 8.54 -0.88
CA PHE A 191 -7.33 8.19 0.29
C PHE A 191 -8.46 9.19 0.43
N TYR A 192 -9.69 8.69 0.68
CA TYR A 192 -10.91 9.48 0.71
C TYR A 192 -11.66 9.37 2.03
N SER A 193 -12.28 10.49 2.45
CA SER A 193 -13.21 10.55 3.59
C SER A 193 -14.59 9.98 3.23
N GLN A 194 -15.49 9.92 4.22
CA GLN A 194 -16.91 9.55 4.04
C GLN A 194 -17.62 10.51 3.05
N GLU A 195 -17.23 11.77 3.03
CA GLU A 195 -17.77 12.80 2.13
C GLU A 195 -17.10 12.80 0.75
N THR A 196 -16.35 11.74 0.42
CA THR A 196 -15.59 11.60 -0.84
C THR A 196 -14.50 12.65 -1.05
N GLN A 197 -14.16 13.41 0.00
CA GLN A 197 -13.07 14.37 -0.05
C GLN A 197 -11.73 13.63 -0.05
N LYS A 198 -10.85 14.00 -0.97
CA LYS A 198 -9.48 13.46 -1.00
C LYS A 198 -8.67 14.00 0.19
N LEU A 199 -8.26 13.11 1.08
CA LEU A 199 -7.51 13.42 2.28
C LEU A 199 -6.01 13.52 2.03
N LYS A 200 -5.48 12.60 1.23
CA LYS A 200 -4.05 12.53 0.89
C LYS A 200 -3.78 11.66 -0.33
N THR A 201 -2.59 11.80 -0.87
CA THR A 201 -2.05 10.97 -1.95
C THR A 201 -0.71 10.38 -1.52
N LEU A 202 -0.52 9.09 -1.75
CA LEU A 202 0.78 8.42 -1.72
C LEU A 202 1.20 8.15 -3.17
N THR A 203 2.37 8.65 -3.57
CA THR A 203 2.96 8.36 -4.89
C THR A 203 4.30 7.70 -4.68
N ILE A 204 4.56 6.60 -5.40
CA ILE A 204 5.85 5.93 -5.42
C ILE A 204 6.59 6.43 -6.67
N LEU A 205 7.69 7.15 -6.45
CA LEU A 205 8.42 7.81 -7.52
C LEU A 205 9.24 6.81 -8.33
N ASP A 206 9.93 5.88 -7.65
CA ASP A 206 10.75 4.87 -8.31
C ASP A 206 10.92 3.60 -7.47
N PHE A 207 11.30 2.50 -8.14
CA PHE A 207 11.72 1.23 -7.55
C PHE A 207 13.12 0.92 -8.03
N ILE A 208 14.08 0.85 -7.11
CA ILE A 208 15.44 0.42 -7.39
C ILE A 208 15.55 -1.02 -6.88
N GLU A 209 15.87 -1.96 -7.77
CA GLU A 209 16.24 -3.32 -7.38
C GLU A 209 17.75 -3.37 -7.21
N SER A 210 18.20 -3.66 -5.99
CA SER A 210 19.62 -4.00 -5.73
C SER A 210 19.75 -5.52 -5.76
N ASN A 211 20.65 -6.01 -6.58
CA ASN A 211 21.07 -7.42 -6.60
C ASN A 211 21.78 -7.80 -5.30
#